data_6b0a73fa0a61bc60beb02730c7ba16fc
#
_entry.id   6b0a73fa0a61bc60beb02730c7ba16fc
#
_cell.length_a   1.000
_cell.length_b   1.000
_cell.length_c   1.000
_cell.angle_alpha   90.00
_cell.angle_beta   90.00
_cell.angle_gamma   90.00
#
_symmetry.space_group_name_H-M   'P 1'
#
loop_
_entity.id
_entity.type
_entity.pdbx_description
1 polymer ?
#
loop_
_entity_poly.entity_id
_entity_poly.type
_entity_poly.pdbx_seq_one_letter_code
_entity_poly.pdbx_strand_id
1 'polypeptide(L)'
;MEFLELILPVNPVPASRPRVSRWGVYYGKRYTKFRSQALKVAVPIIKRLNETGAATLPLKGSLELHISFEARRPKTSKLVCPKPDVDNFLKAALDVLTKAELWEDDHQITTVKADKSWAKNEPCIRLSVRVIS
;
A
#
# COMPACT_ATOMS: atom_id res chain seq x y z
N MET A 1 9.62 19.20 9.27
CA MET A 1 8.77 18.01 9.36
C MET A 1 8.33 17.63 7.94
N GLU A 2 8.68 16.44 7.51
CA GLU A 2 8.31 15.99 6.18
C GLU A 2 6.90 15.43 6.16
N PHE A 3 6.16 15.79 5.11
CA PHE A 3 4.80 15.33 4.88
C PHE A 3 4.66 15.04 3.39
N LEU A 4 4.19 13.83 3.06
CA LEU A 4 3.99 13.41 1.68
C LEU A 4 2.59 12.87 1.46
N GLU A 5 2.02 13.14 0.29
CA GLU A 5 0.78 12.56 -0.16
C GLU A 5 1.03 11.82 -1.47
N LEU A 6 0.47 10.62 -1.58
CA LEU A 6 0.61 9.75 -2.73
C LEU A 6 -0.71 9.12 -3.09
N ILE A 7 -0.92 8.91 -4.38
CA ILE A 7 -2.03 8.11 -4.89
C ILE A 7 -1.44 7.04 -5.80
N LEU A 8 -1.69 5.79 -5.45
CA LEU A 8 -1.32 4.65 -6.29
C LEU A 8 -2.55 4.23 -7.09
N PRO A 9 -2.57 4.42 -8.40
CA PRO A 9 -3.73 4.06 -9.24
C PRO A 9 -3.79 2.56 -9.50
N VAL A 10 -4.01 1.79 -8.45
CA VAL A 10 -4.13 0.33 -8.50
C VAL A 10 -5.34 -0.10 -7.69
N ASN A 11 -5.96 -1.20 -8.10
CA ASN A 11 -7.03 -1.80 -7.31
C ASN A 11 -6.41 -2.50 -6.10
N PRO A 12 -6.81 -2.15 -4.86
CA PRO A 12 -6.29 -2.82 -3.68
C PRO A 12 -6.56 -4.33 -3.71
N VAL A 13 -5.56 -5.10 -3.29
CA VAL A 13 -5.68 -6.55 -3.15
C VAL A 13 -5.14 -6.90 -1.76
N PRO A 14 -5.86 -7.74 -0.99
CA PRO A 14 -5.39 -8.12 0.34
C PRO A 14 -4.17 -9.04 0.26
N ALA A 15 -3.29 -8.93 1.27
CA ALA A 15 -2.19 -9.85 1.40
C ALA A 15 -2.72 -11.27 1.65
N SER A 16 -2.16 -12.23 0.94
CA SER A 16 -2.45 -13.63 1.19
C SER A 16 -1.42 -14.20 2.16
N ARG A 17 -1.85 -15.18 2.95
CA ARG A 17 -0.91 -15.91 3.80
C ARG A 17 0.01 -16.75 2.92
N PRO A 18 1.30 -16.86 3.25
CA PRO A 18 2.18 -17.76 2.52
C PRO A 18 1.72 -19.21 2.72
N ARG A 19 1.76 -19.96 1.63
CA ARG A 19 1.43 -21.40 1.67
C ARG A 19 2.72 -22.19 1.64
N VAL A 20 2.74 -23.27 2.42
CA VAL A 20 3.89 -24.16 2.51
C VAL A 20 3.60 -25.42 1.73
N SER A 21 4.52 -25.82 0.84
CA SER A 21 4.49 -27.09 0.16
C SER A 21 5.85 -27.75 0.30
N ARG A 22 5.97 -29.00 -0.13
CA ARG A 22 7.27 -29.67 -0.14
C ARG A 22 8.30 -29.00 -1.05
N TRP A 23 7.85 -28.08 -1.90
CA TRP A 23 8.69 -27.33 -2.83
C TRP A 23 9.07 -25.93 -2.31
N GLY A 24 8.61 -25.58 -1.12
CA GLY A 24 8.90 -24.31 -0.49
C GLY A 24 7.67 -23.50 -0.11
N VAL A 25 7.89 -22.22 0.18
CA VAL A 25 6.85 -21.27 0.57
C VAL A 25 6.44 -20.44 -0.66
N TYR A 26 5.14 -20.25 -0.86
CA TYR A 26 4.65 -19.43 -1.97
C TYR A 26 3.40 -18.66 -1.56
N TYR A 27 3.15 -17.56 -2.28
CA TYR A 27 1.95 -16.74 -2.09
C TYR A 27 0.94 -17.03 -3.19
N GLY A 28 -0.34 -16.67 -2.96
CA GLY A 28 -1.39 -16.79 -3.96
C GLY A 28 -1.10 -15.95 -5.20
N LYS A 29 -1.55 -16.41 -6.36
CA LYS A 29 -1.30 -15.76 -7.65
C LYS A 29 -1.79 -14.31 -7.69
N ARG A 30 -2.98 -14.04 -7.12
CA ARG A 30 -3.59 -12.71 -7.12
C ARG A 30 -2.73 -11.71 -6.36
N TYR A 31 -2.23 -12.10 -5.19
CA TYR A 31 -1.37 -11.24 -4.38
C TYR A 31 -0.02 -11.01 -5.06
N THR A 32 0.58 -12.06 -5.61
CA THR A 32 1.86 -11.96 -6.33
C THR A 32 1.74 -11.02 -7.52
N LYS A 33 0.66 -11.12 -8.29
CA LYS A 33 0.39 -10.23 -9.41
C LYS A 33 0.21 -8.79 -8.96
N PHE A 34 -0.54 -8.57 -7.88
CA PHE A 34 -0.75 -7.24 -7.30
C PHE A 34 0.59 -6.61 -6.91
N ARG A 35 1.44 -7.35 -6.20
CA ARG A 35 2.75 -6.84 -5.76
C ARG A 35 3.58 -6.36 -6.95
N SER A 36 3.63 -7.16 -8.00
CA SER A 36 4.37 -6.81 -9.21
C SER A 36 3.82 -5.54 -9.86
N GLN A 37 2.51 -5.47 -10.04
CA GLN A 37 1.85 -4.32 -10.66
C GLN A 37 1.98 -3.06 -9.81
N ALA A 38 1.75 -3.20 -8.51
CA ALA A 38 1.83 -2.07 -7.59
C ALA A 38 3.25 -1.50 -7.50
N LEU A 39 4.27 -2.35 -7.53
CA LEU A 39 5.66 -1.90 -7.56
C LEU A 39 5.97 -1.13 -8.82
N LYS A 40 5.50 -1.60 -9.98
CA LYS A 40 5.69 -0.89 -11.26
C LYS A 40 5.08 0.50 -11.24
N VAL A 41 3.99 0.69 -10.50
CA VAL A 41 3.33 1.99 -10.35
C VAL A 41 4.03 2.84 -9.29
N ALA A 42 4.33 2.25 -8.14
CA ALA A 42 4.87 2.98 -6.98
C ALA A 42 6.31 3.47 -7.20
N VAL A 43 7.17 2.66 -7.77
CA VAL A 43 8.59 2.99 -7.95
C VAL A 43 8.81 4.31 -8.71
N PRO A 44 8.19 4.53 -9.89
CA PRO A 44 8.35 5.81 -10.59
C PRO A 44 7.81 7.00 -9.80
N ILE A 45 6.69 6.84 -9.11
CA ILE A 45 6.08 7.92 -8.32
C ILE A 45 7.02 8.32 -7.19
N ILE A 46 7.55 7.35 -6.46
CA ILE A 46 8.46 7.58 -5.33
C ILE A 46 9.78 8.18 -5.81
N LYS A 47 10.31 7.67 -6.90
CA LYS A 47 11.52 8.19 -7.51
C LYS A 47 11.37 9.67 -7.88
N ARG A 48 10.21 10.03 -8.44
CA ARG A 48 9.93 11.41 -8.82
C ARG A 48 9.86 12.34 -7.61
N LEU A 49 9.30 11.89 -6.50
CA LEU A 49 9.29 12.68 -5.26
C LEU A 49 10.71 13.02 -4.79
N ASN A 50 11.61 12.06 -4.89
CA ASN A 50 13.01 12.26 -4.53
C ASN A 50 13.71 13.21 -5.52
N GLU A 51 13.47 13.04 -6.81
CA GLU A 51 14.10 13.87 -7.86
C GLU A 51 13.63 15.32 -7.80
N THR A 52 12.36 15.58 -7.50
CA THR A 52 11.82 16.94 -7.42
C THR A 52 12.15 17.64 -6.12
N GLY A 53 12.78 16.96 -5.17
CA GLY A 53 13.11 17.54 -3.87
C GLY A 53 11.92 17.62 -2.91
N ALA A 54 10.79 16.99 -3.24
CA ALA A 54 9.63 16.95 -2.35
C ALA A 54 9.95 16.24 -1.04
N ALA A 55 10.87 15.28 -1.07
CA ALA A 55 11.35 14.58 0.12
C ALA A 55 12.72 13.98 -0.16
N THR A 56 13.46 13.72 0.91
CA THR A 56 14.66 12.89 0.87
C THR A 56 14.27 11.47 1.21
N LEU A 57 14.40 10.57 0.25
CA LEU A 57 13.96 9.17 0.42
C LEU A 57 15.15 8.22 0.49
N PRO A 58 14.99 7.08 1.18
CA PRO A 58 13.82 6.69 1.96
C PRO A 58 13.64 7.54 3.22
N LEU A 59 12.38 7.70 3.66
CA LEU A 59 12.08 8.45 4.87
C LEU A 59 12.71 7.80 6.10
N LYS A 60 13.22 8.62 6.99
CA LYS A 60 13.90 8.19 8.23
C LYS A 60 13.02 8.51 9.44
N GLY A 61 13.30 7.84 10.55
CA GLY A 61 12.65 8.14 11.83
C GLY A 61 11.28 7.50 11.98
N SER A 62 10.52 7.99 12.94
CA SER A 62 9.19 7.50 13.25
C SER A 62 8.16 8.12 12.32
N LEU A 63 7.27 7.30 11.78
CA LEU A 63 6.31 7.73 10.76
C LEU A 63 4.87 7.55 11.22
N GLU A 64 4.04 8.51 10.81
CA GLU A 64 2.60 8.42 10.93
C GLU A 64 2.01 8.21 9.54
N LEU A 65 1.24 7.16 9.35
CA LEU A 65 0.63 6.79 8.08
C LEU A 65 -0.89 6.88 8.14
N HIS A 66 -1.49 7.61 7.22
CA HIS A 66 -2.93 7.55 6.96
C HIS A 66 -3.11 6.98 5.57
N ILE A 67 -3.90 5.92 5.45
CA ILE A 67 -4.05 5.21 4.17
C ILE A 67 -5.50 4.79 3.96
N SER A 68 -5.99 5.01 2.75
CA SER A 68 -7.35 4.66 2.34
C SER A 68 -7.31 3.74 1.14
N PHE A 69 -8.04 2.64 1.22
CA PHE A 69 -8.14 1.64 0.16
C PHE A 69 -9.49 1.78 -0.52
N GLU A 70 -9.49 2.24 -1.76
CA GLU A 70 -10.69 2.40 -2.58
C GLU A 70 -10.72 1.28 -3.62
N ALA A 71 -11.49 0.24 -3.34
CA ALA A 71 -11.53 -0.97 -4.15
C ALA A 71 -12.64 -0.93 -5.19
N ARG A 72 -12.39 -1.54 -6.34
CA ARG A 72 -13.40 -1.69 -7.38
C ARG A 72 -14.53 -2.60 -6.89
N ARG A 73 -15.76 -2.11 -6.97
CA ARG A 73 -16.93 -2.88 -6.59
C ARG A 73 -17.32 -3.85 -7.71
N PRO A 74 -17.35 -5.17 -7.44
CA PRO A 74 -17.90 -6.11 -8.41
C PRO A 74 -19.38 -5.81 -8.65
N LYS A 75 -19.84 -5.96 -9.90
CA LYS A 75 -21.23 -5.65 -10.27
C LYS A 75 -22.26 -6.42 -9.46
N THR A 76 -21.92 -7.62 -9.03
CA THR A 76 -22.82 -8.50 -8.27
C THR A 76 -22.74 -8.33 -6.76
N SER A 77 -21.82 -7.50 -6.28
CA SER A 77 -21.65 -7.31 -4.84
C SER A 77 -22.72 -6.40 -4.24
N LYS A 78 -23.33 -6.86 -3.15
CA LYS A 78 -24.30 -6.10 -2.37
C LYS A 78 -23.71 -5.67 -1.03
N LEU A 79 -22.42 -5.88 -0.83
CA LEU A 79 -21.74 -5.50 0.41
C LEU A 79 -21.61 -3.99 0.52
N VAL A 80 -21.69 -3.48 1.75
CA VAL A 80 -21.54 -2.05 2.03
C VAL A 80 -20.09 -1.61 1.82
N CYS A 81 -19.15 -2.50 2.05
CA CYS A 81 -17.73 -2.22 1.93
C CYS A 81 -17.00 -3.46 1.38
N PRO A 82 -15.74 -3.30 0.93
CA PRO A 82 -14.96 -4.45 0.47
C PRO A 82 -14.84 -5.53 1.54
N LYS A 83 -14.94 -6.78 1.12
CA LYS A 83 -14.92 -7.94 2.00
C LYS A 83 -13.59 -8.16 2.74
N PRO A 84 -12.41 -7.99 2.10
CA PRO A 84 -11.16 -8.24 2.81
C PRO A 84 -10.99 -7.33 4.02
N ASP A 85 -10.37 -7.84 5.08
CA ASP A 85 -10.11 -7.07 6.27
C ASP A 85 -9.13 -5.92 5.97
N VAL A 86 -9.33 -4.79 6.63
CA VAL A 86 -8.50 -3.61 6.39
C VAL A 86 -7.03 -3.87 6.71
N ASP A 87 -6.72 -4.70 7.69
CA ASP A 87 -5.34 -5.05 8.04
C ASP A 87 -4.66 -5.86 6.95
N ASN A 88 -5.40 -6.67 6.21
CA ASN A 88 -4.84 -7.43 5.08
C ASN A 88 -4.52 -6.52 3.88
N PHE A 89 -5.35 -5.51 3.64
CA PHE A 89 -5.02 -4.47 2.66
C PHE A 89 -3.79 -3.68 3.10
N LEU A 90 -3.73 -3.32 4.38
CA LEU A 90 -2.62 -2.57 4.93
C LEU A 90 -1.30 -3.34 4.77
N LYS A 91 -1.30 -4.62 5.13
CA LYS A 91 -0.11 -5.46 5.02
C LYS A 91 0.42 -5.52 3.58
N ALA A 92 -0.48 -5.65 2.61
CA ALA A 92 -0.12 -5.67 1.19
C ALA A 92 0.54 -4.35 0.76
N ALA A 93 -0.06 -3.22 1.17
CA ALA A 93 0.46 -1.90 0.83
C ALA A 93 1.82 -1.62 1.49
N LEU A 94 1.97 -1.97 2.76
CA LEU A 94 3.24 -1.78 3.47
C LEU A 94 4.38 -2.55 2.80
N ASP A 95 4.11 -3.77 2.36
CA ASP A 95 5.10 -4.59 1.67
C ASP A 95 5.58 -3.91 0.37
N VAL A 96 4.64 -3.39 -0.42
CA VAL A 96 4.96 -2.70 -1.67
C VAL A 96 5.74 -1.40 -1.42
N LEU A 97 5.27 -0.59 -0.48
CA LEU A 97 5.89 0.71 -0.20
C LEU A 97 7.28 0.58 0.42
N THR A 98 7.50 -0.45 1.22
CA THR A 98 8.83 -0.76 1.76
C THR A 98 9.78 -1.17 0.63
N LYS A 99 9.33 -2.04 -0.26
CA LYS A 99 10.15 -2.46 -1.41
C LYS A 99 10.41 -1.33 -2.40
N ALA A 100 9.49 -0.39 -2.51
CA ALA A 100 9.65 0.79 -3.36
C ALA A 100 10.52 1.88 -2.70
N GLU A 101 10.97 1.65 -1.48
CA GLU A 101 11.88 2.52 -0.74
C GLU A 101 11.29 3.88 -0.36
N LEU A 102 9.98 3.92 -0.07
CA LEU A 102 9.37 5.11 0.53
C LEU A 102 9.93 5.33 1.95
N TRP A 103 10.17 4.26 2.66
CA TRP A 103 10.86 4.21 3.95
C TRP A 103 11.80 3.00 3.95
N GLU A 104 12.65 2.90 4.98
CA GLU A 104 13.60 1.78 5.05
C GLU A 104 12.93 0.49 5.48
N ASP A 105 12.04 0.59 6.47
CA ASP A 105 11.36 -0.59 7.01
C ASP A 105 10.03 -0.16 7.60
N ASP A 106 9.02 -1.00 7.48
CA ASP A 106 7.67 -0.71 8.00
C ASP A 106 7.60 -0.63 9.53
N HIS A 107 8.64 -1.12 10.25
CA HIS A 107 8.70 -0.93 11.70
C HIS A 107 8.78 0.54 12.12
N GLN A 108 9.15 1.42 11.19
CA GLN A 108 9.18 2.87 11.43
C GLN A 108 7.79 3.46 11.63
N ILE A 109 6.76 2.76 11.16
CA ILE A 109 5.37 3.24 11.27
C ILE A 109 4.89 2.99 12.70
N THR A 110 4.80 4.07 13.47
CA THR A 110 4.41 4.01 14.87
C THR A 110 2.95 4.41 15.11
N THR A 111 2.34 5.06 14.12
CA THR A 111 0.92 5.43 14.15
C THR A 111 0.33 5.16 12.78
N VAL A 112 -0.79 4.46 12.73
CA VAL A 112 -1.46 4.18 11.47
C VAL A 112 -2.97 4.37 11.61
N LYS A 113 -3.56 5.01 10.60
CA LYS A 113 -5.00 5.06 10.43
C LYS A 113 -5.30 4.51 9.04
N ALA A 114 -6.08 3.45 8.96
CA ALA A 114 -6.40 2.79 7.72
C ALA A 114 -7.91 2.62 7.59
N ASP A 115 -8.43 2.84 6.38
CA ASP A 115 -9.83 2.61 6.07
C ASP A 115 -9.97 2.00 4.68
N LYS A 116 -11.12 1.40 4.44
CA LYS A 116 -11.45 0.80 3.16
C LYS A 116 -12.85 1.22 2.73
N SER A 117 -13.04 1.36 1.43
CA SER A 117 -14.33 1.72 0.85
C SER A 117 -14.41 1.24 -0.59
N TRP A 118 -15.61 1.30 -1.18
CA TRP A 118 -15.75 1.09 -2.61
C TRP A 118 -15.35 2.36 -3.34
N ALA A 119 -14.57 2.20 -4.40
CA ALA A 119 -14.17 3.33 -5.24
C ALA A 119 -15.37 3.96 -5.93
N LYS A 120 -15.46 5.27 -5.87
CA LYS A 120 -16.52 6.03 -6.59
C LYS A 120 -16.19 6.15 -8.07
N ASN A 121 -14.91 6.27 -8.37
CA ASN A 121 -14.39 6.38 -9.74
C ASN A 121 -13.40 5.24 -9.96
N GLU A 122 -12.17 5.55 -10.28
CA GLU A 122 -11.13 4.52 -10.44
C GLU A 122 -10.64 4.02 -9.09
N PRO A 123 -10.37 2.71 -8.96
CA PRO A 123 -9.81 2.18 -7.72
C PRO A 123 -8.42 2.76 -7.47
N CYS A 124 -8.08 2.95 -6.21
CA CYS A 124 -6.77 3.48 -5.86
C CYS A 124 -6.42 3.20 -4.40
N ILE A 125 -5.17 3.47 -4.06
CA ILE A 125 -4.69 3.51 -2.68
C ILE A 125 -4.20 4.93 -2.45
N ARG A 126 -4.84 5.65 -1.53
CA ARG A 126 -4.45 7.02 -1.16
C ARG A 126 -3.72 6.97 0.17
N LEU A 127 -2.61 7.66 0.26
CA LEU A 127 -1.89 7.70 1.53
C LEU A 127 -1.25 9.05 1.78
N SER A 128 -1.13 9.37 3.04
CA SER A 128 -0.27 10.44 3.50
C SER A 128 0.64 9.90 4.58
N VAL A 129 1.87 10.34 4.58
CA VAL A 129 2.87 9.93 5.56
C VAL A 129 3.59 11.15 6.09
N ARG A 130 3.79 11.17 7.40
CA ARG A 130 4.44 12.27 8.09
C ARG A 130 5.56 11.76 8.99
N VAL A 131 6.71 12.40 8.94
CA VAL A 131 7.80 12.12 9.85
C VAL A 131 7.54 12.85 11.17
N ILE A 132 7.43 12.10 12.27
CA ILE A 132 7.06 12.64 13.57
C ILE A 132 8.19 12.65 14.59
N SER A 133 9.31 12.03 14.27
CA SER A 133 10.49 12.12 15.12
C SER A 133 11.76 11.68 14.41
#